data_188557b61aa279762dc535c722307aba
#
_entry.id   188557b61aa279762dc535c722307aba
#
_cell.length_a   1.000
_cell.length_b   1.000
_cell.length_c   1.000
_cell.angle_alpha   90.00
_cell.angle_beta   90.00
_cell.angle_gamma   90.00
#
_symmetry.space_group_name_H-M   'P 1'
#
loop_
_entity.id
_entity.type
_entity.pdbx_description
1 polymer ?
#
loop_
_entity_poly.entity_id
_entity_poly.type
_entity_poly.pdbx_seq_one_letter_code
_entity_poly.pdbx_strand_id
1 'polypeptide(L)'
;AVERVGRHRAVDWAVYFYEYGKYMLPLVEGESATLSGNNVSYKRTLLEEVQHEFRDGFFEAFLHERLRGQGRTLYMAPDAVVYHTLRYRVGKVLVQTFHHGRHYAGRRVAAASRLTRLGYAAGSTPLPVILPLRIAQLVLHRRRHLRELTVAMPYLVLFMTSWACGELMGYLCGEGESVRRWA
;
A
#
# COMPACT_ATOMS: atom_id res chain seq x y z
N ALA A 1 6.32 -12.81 -6.28
CA ALA A 1 5.20 -12.17 -7.00
C ALA A 1 3.87 -12.41 -6.28
N VAL A 2 2.88 -11.56 -6.56
CA VAL A 2 1.49 -11.75 -6.10
C VAL A 2 0.59 -11.75 -7.33
N GLU A 3 -0.13 -12.83 -7.54
CA GLU A 3 -1.04 -13.02 -8.67
C GLU A 3 -2.48 -13.22 -8.19
N ARG A 4 -3.44 -12.96 -9.09
CA ARG A 4 -4.85 -13.17 -8.81
C ARG A 4 -5.43 -14.25 -9.72
N VAL A 5 -6.21 -15.17 -9.14
CA VAL A 5 -6.82 -16.28 -9.88
C VAL A 5 -8.33 -16.37 -9.67
N GLY A 6 -9.05 -16.88 -10.67
CA GLY A 6 -10.48 -17.13 -10.64
C GLY A 6 -11.33 -15.97 -11.21
N ARG A 7 -12.67 -16.13 -11.16
CA ARG A 7 -13.62 -15.08 -11.54
C ARG A 7 -13.81 -14.11 -10.39
N HIS A 8 -13.50 -12.85 -10.60
CA HIS A 8 -13.57 -11.80 -9.58
C HIS A 8 -14.44 -10.63 -10.04
N ARG A 9 -15.05 -9.96 -9.06
CA ARG A 9 -15.80 -8.72 -9.26
C ARG A 9 -14.82 -7.56 -9.45
N ALA A 10 -15.29 -6.47 -10.06
CA ALA A 10 -14.50 -5.25 -10.27
C ALA A 10 -13.87 -4.71 -8.97
N VAL A 11 -14.59 -4.78 -7.84
CA VAL A 11 -14.07 -4.37 -6.52
C VAL A 11 -12.85 -5.19 -6.09
N ASP A 12 -12.87 -6.50 -6.35
CA ASP A 12 -11.78 -7.38 -5.97
C ASP A 12 -10.52 -7.10 -6.78
N TRP A 13 -10.68 -6.76 -8.08
CA TRP A 13 -9.59 -6.29 -8.94
C TRP A 13 -9.05 -4.95 -8.52
N ALA A 14 -9.91 -4.02 -8.10
CA ALA A 14 -9.45 -2.71 -7.63
C ALA A 14 -8.55 -2.85 -6.40
N VAL A 15 -8.92 -3.69 -5.42
CA VAL A 15 -8.07 -3.96 -4.26
C VAL A 15 -6.75 -4.61 -4.69
N TYR A 16 -6.81 -5.61 -5.58
CA TYR A 16 -5.59 -6.26 -6.07
C TYR A 16 -4.63 -5.25 -6.73
N PHE A 17 -5.13 -4.37 -7.59
CA PHE A 17 -4.28 -3.39 -8.27
C PHE A 17 -3.68 -2.37 -7.31
N TYR A 18 -4.44 -1.89 -6.34
CA TYR A 18 -3.94 -0.88 -5.41
C TYR A 18 -2.96 -1.47 -4.38
N GLU A 19 -3.21 -2.67 -3.87
CA GLU A 19 -2.35 -3.30 -2.86
C GLU A 19 -1.17 -4.05 -3.50
N TYR A 20 -1.42 -4.80 -4.56
CA TYR A 20 -0.46 -5.76 -5.12
C TYR A 20 -0.01 -5.47 -6.55
N GLY A 21 -0.56 -4.46 -7.22
CA GLY A 21 -0.26 -4.18 -8.62
C GLY A 21 1.24 -4.05 -8.91
N LYS A 22 2.02 -3.48 -8.00
CA LYS A 22 3.48 -3.39 -8.15
C LYS A 22 4.22 -4.73 -8.00
N TYR A 23 3.56 -5.74 -7.45
CA TYR A 23 4.09 -7.11 -7.29
C TYR A 23 3.50 -8.11 -8.28
N MET A 24 2.69 -7.64 -9.24
CA MET A 24 2.15 -8.40 -10.34
C MET A 24 3.24 -8.74 -11.37
N LEU A 25 3.23 -9.97 -11.89
CA LEU A 25 4.14 -10.37 -12.98
C LEU A 25 3.90 -9.55 -14.28
N PRO A 26 4.93 -9.40 -15.15
CA PRO A 26 6.30 -9.80 -14.95
C PRO A 26 7.07 -8.90 -13.98
N LEU A 27 7.94 -9.49 -13.18
CA LEU A 27 8.84 -8.80 -12.26
C LEU A 27 10.29 -9.07 -12.68
N VAL A 28 11.15 -8.11 -12.40
CA VAL A 28 12.59 -8.30 -12.56
C VAL A 28 13.15 -8.84 -11.24
N GLU A 29 13.93 -9.91 -11.35
CA GLU A 29 14.68 -10.46 -10.23
C GLU A 29 15.78 -9.49 -9.79
N GLY A 30 16.02 -9.40 -8.49
CA GLY A 30 17.11 -8.58 -7.95
C GLY A 30 16.69 -7.65 -6.82
N GLU A 31 17.48 -6.61 -6.63
CA GLU A 31 17.25 -5.63 -5.58
C GLU A 31 15.94 -4.87 -5.79
N SER A 32 15.19 -4.68 -4.70
CA SER A 32 13.89 -4.01 -4.71
C SER A 32 13.78 -3.01 -3.57
N ALA A 33 13.08 -1.92 -3.82
CA ALA A 33 12.79 -0.94 -2.78
C ALA A 33 11.73 -1.43 -1.77
N THR A 34 10.84 -2.32 -2.20
CA THR A 34 9.75 -2.84 -1.36
C THR A 34 9.40 -4.26 -1.76
N LEU A 35 8.91 -5.05 -0.80
CA LEU A 35 8.34 -6.38 -1.01
C LEU A 35 6.87 -6.38 -0.54
N SER A 36 6.09 -7.35 -1.00
CA SER A 36 4.71 -7.51 -0.57
C SER A 36 4.65 -8.16 0.81
N GLY A 37 3.94 -7.53 1.76
CA GLY A 37 3.81 -8.06 3.12
C GLY A 37 3.17 -9.44 3.22
N ASN A 38 2.36 -9.84 2.23
CA ASN A 38 1.78 -11.18 2.18
C ASN A 38 2.65 -12.22 1.46
N ASN A 39 3.81 -11.82 0.92
CA ASN A 39 4.77 -12.71 0.25
C ASN A 39 6.20 -12.21 0.49
N VAL A 40 6.62 -12.20 1.74
CA VAL A 40 7.96 -11.81 2.15
C VAL A 40 8.48 -12.73 3.24
N SER A 41 9.78 -12.96 3.22
CA SER A 41 10.51 -13.69 4.25
C SER A 41 11.62 -12.81 4.78
N TYR A 42 11.76 -12.78 6.10
CA TYR A 42 12.84 -12.06 6.79
C TYR A 42 13.69 -13.05 7.59
N LYS A 43 14.99 -12.76 7.70
CA LYS A 43 15.84 -13.49 8.63
C LYS A 43 15.34 -13.29 10.05
N ARG A 44 15.28 -14.37 10.83
CA ARG A 44 14.78 -14.33 12.21
C ARG A 44 15.53 -13.32 13.08
N THR A 45 16.85 -13.28 12.99
CA THR A 45 17.69 -12.32 13.70
C THR A 45 17.28 -10.87 13.41
N LEU A 46 16.93 -10.57 12.15
CA LEU A 46 16.45 -9.26 11.76
C LEU A 46 15.11 -8.90 12.43
N LEU A 47 14.16 -9.86 12.49
CA LEU A 47 12.88 -9.64 13.15
C LEU A 47 13.06 -9.44 14.66
N GLU A 48 13.99 -10.13 15.29
CA GLU A 48 14.34 -9.96 16.70
C GLU A 48 14.91 -8.57 16.99
N GLU A 49 15.73 -8.01 16.09
CA GLU A 49 16.29 -6.65 16.20
C GLU A 49 15.19 -5.56 16.14
N VAL A 50 14.12 -5.79 15.39
CA VAL A 50 13.07 -4.79 15.12
C VAL A 50 11.73 -5.10 15.78
N GLN A 51 11.63 -6.15 16.61
CA GLN A 51 10.38 -6.62 17.20
C GLN A 51 9.62 -5.55 18.02
N HIS A 52 10.35 -4.59 18.60
CA HIS A 52 9.74 -3.51 19.36
C HIS A 52 8.88 -2.57 18.51
N GLU A 53 9.11 -2.51 17.19
CA GLU A 53 8.36 -1.68 16.26
C GLU A 53 7.00 -2.29 15.87
N PHE A 54 6.84 -3.60 16.10
CA PHE A 54 5.59 -4.31 15.80
C PHE A 54 4.53 -4.16 16.89
N ARG A 55 4.89 -3.62 18.07
CA ARG A 55 3.97 -3.47 19.21
C ARG A 55 2.79 -2.55 18.91
N ASP A 56 3.03 -1.52 18.08
CA ASP A 56 2.02 -0.50 17.73
C ASP A 56 1.41 -0.71 16.34
N GLY A 57 1.54 -1.91 15.79
CA GLY A 57 1.09 -2.27 14.45
C GLY A 57 2.24 -2.33 13.45
N PHE A 58 2.09 -3.24 12.49
CA PHE A 58 3.10 -3.50 11.47
C PHE A 58 2.70 -2.83 10.15
N PHE A 59 3.59 -1.98 9.63
CA PHE A 59 3.46 -1.41 8.31
C PHE A 59 4.77 -1.65 7.55
N GLU A 60 4.78 -2.60 6.63
CA GLU A 60 5.97 -3.09 5.93
C GLU A 60 6.75 -1.97 5.22
N ALA A 61 6.06 -0.93 4.76
CA ALA A 61 6.70 0.18 4.06
C ALA A 61 7.74 0.89 4.95
N PHE A 62 7.43 1.12 6.23
CA PHE A 62 8.38 1.74 7.16
C PHE A 62 9.53 0.80 7.53
N LEU A 63 9.24 -0.49 7.69
CA LEU A 63 10.29 -1.48 7.90
C LEU A 63 11.26 -1.53 6.71
N HIS A 64 10.74 -1.59 5.49
CA HIS A 64 11.57 -1.64 4.29
C HIS A 64 12.44 -0.37 4.13
N GLU A 65 11.88 0.81 4.39
CA GLU A 65 12.62 2.07 4.36
C GLU A 65 13.76 2.07 5.38
N ARG A 66 13.49 1.64 6.62
CA ARG A 66 14.49 1.52 7.67
C ARG A 66 15.61 0.54 7.31
N LEU A 67 15.25 -0.68 6.85
CA LEU A 67 16.24 -1.69 6.47
C LEU A 67 17.17 -1.19 5.38
N ARG A 68 16.63 -0.50 4.39
CA ARG A 68 17.43 0.13 3.33
C ARG A 68 18.32 1.25 3.88
N GLY A 69 17.80 2.07 4.79
CA GLY A 69 18.59 3.09 5.49
C GLY A 69 19.75 2.52 6.30
N GLN A 70 19.65 1.25 6.74
CA GLN A 70 20.72 0.49 7.41
C GLN A 70 21.65 -0.25 6.42
N GLY A 71 21.53 -0.01 5.10
CA GLY A 71 22.31 -0.70 4.08
C GLY A 71 21.89 -2.15 3.82
N ARG A 72 20.70 -2.57 4.31
CA ARG A 72 20.17 -3.92 4.04
C ARG A 72 19.49 -3.95 2.68
N THR A 73 19.72 -5.01 1.92
CA THR A 73 19.11 -5.23 0.60
C THR A 73 17.84 -6.06 0.72
N LEU A 74 16.77 -5.59 0.11
CA LEU A 74 15.55 -6.36 -0.14
C LEU A 74 15.66 -6.99 -1.52
N TYR A 75 15.41 -8.30 -1.63
CA TYR A 75 15.58 -9.03 -2.88
C TYR A 75 14.23 -9.54 -3.40
N MET A 76 13.90 -9.18 -4.64
CA MET A 76 12.72 -9.65 -5.35
C MET A 76 13.01 -10.99 -6.02
N ALA A 77 12.27 -12.03 -5.64
CA ALA A 77 12.28 -13.35 -6.26
C ALA A 77 10.96 -13.55 -7.04
N PRO A 78 10.94 -13.36 -8.37
CA PRO A 78 9.71 -13.47 -9.17
C PRO A 78 9.05 -14.84 -9.12
N ASP A 79 9.86 -15.90 -8.99
CA ASP A 79 9.40 -17.29 -8.95
C ASP A 79 8.67 -17.64 -7.65
N ALA A 80 8.88 -16.87 -6.58
CA ALA A 80 8.08 -16.98 -5.37
C ALA A 80 6.72 -16.34 -5.59
N VAL A 81 5.73 -17.11 -6.06
CA VAL A 81 4.39 -16.63 -6.41
C VAL A 81 3.38 -17.05 -5.35
N VAL A 82 2.61 -16.09 -4.84
CA VAL A 82 1.40 -16.35 -4.05
C VAL A 82 0.16 -15.92 -4.81
N TYR A 83 -0.93 -16.66 -4.62
CA TYR A 83 -2.20 -16.40 -5.28
C TYR A 83 -3.20 -15.78 -4.33
N HIS A 84 -3.69 -14.59 -4.69
CA HIS A 84 -4.66 -13.84 -3.90
C HIS A 84 -6.08 -14.15 -4.34
N THR A 85 -6.90 -14.70 -3.44
CA THR A 85 -8.27 -15.19 -3.74
C THR A 85 -9.36 -14.49 -2.95
N LEU A 86 -9.02 -13.54 -2.07
CA LEU A 86 -9.98 -12.88 -1.18
C LEU A 86 -11.04 -12.09 -1.95
N ARG A 87 -12.24 -12.03 -1.37
CA ARG A 87 -13.37 -11.21 -1.82
C ARG A 87 -13.57 -10.05 -0.87
N TYR A 88 -13.88 -8.89 -1.41
CA TYR A 88 -13.95 -7.65 -0.66
C TYR A 88 -15.37 -7.06 -0.66
N ARG A 89 -15.72 -6.37 0.42
CA ARG A 89 -16.91 -5.52 0.52
C ARG A 89 -16.47 -4.07 0.41
N VAL A 90 -17.09 -3.30 -0.49
CA VAL A 90 -16.74 -1.90 -0.78
C VAL A 90 -16.64 -1.08 0.51
N GLY A 91 -17.66 -1.12 1.37
CA GLY A 91 -17.65 -0.36 2.62
C GLY A 91 -16.49 -0.70 3.57
N LYS A 92 -16.12 -2.02 3.65
CA LYS A 92 -14.96 -2.43 4.46
C LYS A 92 -13.66 -1.88 3.88
N VAL A 93 -13.49 -1.93 2.56
CA VAL A 93 -12.29 -1.40 1.89
C VAL A 93 -12.18 0.11 2.07
N LEU A 94 -13.29 0.86 1.99
CA LEU A 94 -13.28 2.31 2.23
C LEU A 94 -12.78 2.65 3.64
N VAL A 95 -13.28 1.95 4.65
CA VAL A 95 -12.82 2.16 6.03
C VAL A 95 -11.34 1.81 6.18
N GLN A 96 -10.91 0.69 5.60
CA GLN A 96 -9.51 0.28 5.62
C GLN A 96 -8.60 1.31 4.94
N THR A 97 -8.91 1.71 3.71
CA THR A 97 -8.09 2.67 2.95
C THR A 97 -8.00 4.02 3.65
N PHE A 98 -9.10 4.50 4.26
CA PHE A 98 -9.08 5.72 5.07
C PHE A 98 -8.11 5.59 6.26
N HIS A 99 -8.24 4.54 7.04
CA HIS A 99 -7.39 4.36 8.21
C HIS A 99 -5.94 4.07 7.86
N HIS A 100 -5.67 3.36 6.77
CA HIS A 100 -4.32 3.19 6.23
C HIS A 100 -3.69 4.53 5.85
N GLY A 101 -4.40 5.36 5.07
CA GLY A 101 -3.93 6.69 4.70
C GLY A 101 -3.68 7.57 5.92
N ARG A 102 -4.60 7.58 6.89
CA ARG A 102 -4.45 8.36 8.12
C ARG A 102 -3.26 7.91 8.97
N HIS A 103 -3.08 6.60 9.16
CA HIS A 103 -1.95 6.06 9.89
C HIS A 103 -0.62 6.40 9.19
N TYR A 104 -0.52 6.14 7.89
CA TYR A 104 0.66 6.46 7.09
C TYR A 104 1.05 7.93 7.23
N ALA A 105 0.11 8.84 7.02
CA ALA A 105 0.34 10.28 7.10
C ALA A 105 0.72 10.74 8.50
N GLY A 106 0.03 10.25 9.54
CA GLY A 106 0.32 10.58 10.93
C GLY A 106 1.72 10.18 11.35
N ARG A 107 2.15 8.95 10.98
CA ARG A 107 3.52 8.46 11.24
C ARG A 107 4.57 9.28 10.48
N ARG A 108 4.32 9.58 9.21
CA ARG A 108 5.23 10.35 8.37
C ARG A 108 5.57 11.73 8.94
N VAL A 109 4.61 12.37 9.59
CA VAL A 109 4.78 13.73 10.13
C VAL A 109 4.84 13.77 11.67
N ALA A 110 5.08 12.65 12.34
CA ALA A 110 5.06 12.59 13.80
C ALA A 110 5.97 13.64 14.44
N ALA A 111 7.18 13.84 13.92
CA ALA A 111 8.16 14.82 14.37
C ALA A 111 8.20 16.11 13.52
N ALA A 112 7.26 16.30 12.58
CA ALA A 112 7.30 17.43 11.64
C ALA A 112 6.68 18.71 12.23
N SER A 113 7.19 19.88 11.79
CA SER A 113 6.62 21.17 12.12
C SER A 113 5.18 21.35 11.58
N ARG A 114 4.41 22.29 12.14
CA ARG A 114 3.05 22.60 11.67
C ARG A 114 3.04 23.02 10.20
N LEU A 115 4.02 23.81 9.75
CA LEU A 115 4.12 24.25 8.37
C LEU A 115 4.37 23.08 7.42
N THR A 116 5.25 22.18 7.80
CA THR A 116 5.52 20.94 7.05
C THR A 116 4.26 20.08 6.93
N ARG A 117 3.50 19.92 8.03
CA ARG A 117 2.23 19.18 8.03
C ARG A 117 1.20 19.79 7.08
N LEU A 118 1.06 21.12 7.08
CA LEU A 118 0.17 21.85 6.15
C LEU A 118 0.58 21.66 4.68
N GLY A 119 1.90 21.69 4.40
CA GLY A 119 2.43 21.40 3.06
C GLY A 119 2.07 19.99 2.59
N TYR A 120 2.22 18.98 3.44
CA TYR A 120 1.80 17.60 3.12
C TYR A 120 0.27 17.48 2.97
N ALA A 121 -0.50 18.16 3.82
CA ALA A 121 -1.96 18.19 3.73
C ALA A 121 -2.44 18.77 2.39
N ALA A 122 -1.87 19.90 1.97
CA ALA A 122 -2.13 20.47 0.64
C ALA A 122 -1.72 19.50 -0.48
N GLY A 123 -0.56 18.84 -0.35
CA GLY A 123 -0.07 17.84 -1.29
C GLY A 123 -0.93 16.58 -1.40
N SER A 124 -1.79 16.28 -0.42
CA SER A 124 -2.72 15.14 -0.50
C SER A 124 -3.94 15.39 -1.38
N THR A 125 -4.27 16.65 -1.67
CA THR A 125 -5.46 17.04 -2.46
C THR A 125 -5.50 16.42 -3.87
N PRO A 126 -4.41 16.34 -4.65
CA PRO A 126 -4.43 15.73 -5.98
C PRO A 126 -4.33 14.20 -5.98
N LEU A 127 -4.12 13.54 -4.83
CA LEU A 127 -3.94 12.09 -4.74
C LEU A 127 -5.13 11.28 -5.28
N PRO A 128 -6.42 11.69 -5.16
CA PRO A 128 -7.55 10.99 -5.77
C PRO A 128 -7.42 10.78 -7.28
N VAL A 129 -6.68 11.64 -7.96
CA VAL A 129 -6.40 11.54 -9.39
C VAL A 129 -5.04 10.87 -9.66
N ILE A 130 -4.01 11.31 -8.94
CA ILE A 130 -2.63 10.84 -9.17
C ILE A 130 -2.49 9.34 -8.88
N LEU A 131 -3.06 8.83 -7.79
CA LEU A 131 -2.87 7.44 -7.40
C LEU A 131 -3.54 6.45 -8.38
N PRO A 132 -4.82 6.63 -8.78
CA PRO A 132 -5.41 5.77 -9.80
C PRO A 132 -4.66 5.82 -11.14
N LEU A 133 -4.18 6.99 -11.56
CA LEU A 133 -3.40 7.13 -12.79
C LEU A 133 -2.06 6.37 -12.71
N ARG A 134 -1.34 6.45 -11.58
CA ARG A 134 -0.10 5.69 -11.36
C ARG A 134 -0.35 4.18 -11.40
N ILE A 135 -1.44 3.73 -10.76
CA ILE A 135 -1.83 2.32 -10.80
C ILE A 135 -2.16 1.90 -12.23
N ALA A 136 -2.93 2.71 -12.97
CA ALA A 136 -3.25 2.45 -14.36
C ALA A 136 -1.99 2.38 -15.23
N GLN A 137 -1.08 3.33 -15.12
CA GLN A 137 0.20 3.32 -15.82
C GLN A 137 1.02 2.05 -15.55
N LEU A 138 1.07 1.62 -14.29
CA LEU A 138 1.75 0.39 -13.89
C LEU A 138 1.15 -0.84 -14.58
N VAL A 139 -0.18 -0.98 -14.56
CA VAL A 139 -0.90 -2.10 -15.17
C VAL A 139 -0.74 -2.09 -16.70
N LEU A 140 -0.85 -0.91 -17.33
CA LEU A 140 -0.63 -0.72 -18.76
C LEU A 140 0.81 -1.09 -19.17
N HIS A 141 1.80 -0.71 -18.38
CA HIS A 141 3.20 -1.08 -18.63
C HIS A 141 3.43 -2.60 -18.56
N ARG A 142 2.77 -3.27 -17.63
CA ARG A 142 2.80 -4.74 -17.50
C ARG A 142 2.05 -5.47 -18.62
N ARG A 143 1.17 -4.79 -19.35
CA ARG A 143 0.33 -5.33 -20.44
C ARG A 143 -0.53 -6.54 -20.04
N ARG A 144 -0.92 -6.61 -18.78
CA ARG A 144 -1.73 -7.68 -18.20
C ARG A 144 -2.98 -7.11 -17.54
N HIS A 145 -4.07 -7.88 -17.56
CA HIS A 145 -5.33 -7.53 -16.88
C HIS A 145 -5.92 -6.16 -17.30
N LEU A 146 -5.76 -5.77 -18.57
CA LEU A 146 -6.21 -4.45 -19.06
C LEU A 146 -7.74 -4.31 -19.02
N ARG A 147 -8.48 -5.38 -19.33
CA ARG A 147 -9.94 -5.41 -19.22
C ARG A 147 -10.39 -5.25 -17.77
N GLU A 148 -9.74 -5.95 -16.87
CA GLU A 148 -9.99 -5.89 -15.44
C GLU A 148 -9.70 -4.51 -14.87
N LEU A 149 -8.65 -3.84 -15.35
CA LEU A 149 -8.34 -2.47 -14.99
C LEU A 149 -9.50 -1.52 -15.36
N THR A 150 -10.04 -1.64 -16.57
CA THR A 150 -11.14 -0.77 -17.03
C THR A 150 -12.35 -0.87 -16.12
N VAL A 151 -12.77 -2.10 -15.76
CA VAL A 151 -13.93 -2.29 -14.86
C VAL A 151 -13.63 -1.98 -13.39
N ALA A 152 -12.37 -2.05 -12.97
CA ALA A 152 -11.93 -1.72 -11.61
C ALA A 152 -11.75 -0.21 -11.38
N MET A 153 -11.57 0.59 -12.44
CA MET A 153 -11.23 2.01 -12.36
C MET A 153 -12.15 2.84 -11.45
N PRO A 154 -13.49 2.73 -11.52
CA PRO A 154 -14.37 3.47 -10.62
C PRO A 154 -14.10 3.18 -9.14
N TYR A 155 -13.82 1.91 -8.81
CA TYR A 155 -13.49 1.50 -7.44
C TYR A 155 -12.09 1.98 -7.02
N LEU A 156 -11.12 1.99 -7.94
CA LEU A 156 -9.79 2.55 -7.68
C LEU A 156 -9.88 4.04 -7.32
N VAL A 157 -10.60 4.82 -8.10
CA VAL A 157 -10.83 6.24 -7.79
C VAL A 157 -11.48 6.41 -6.42
N LEU A 158 -12.51 5.63 -6.13
CA LEU A 158 -13.23 5.67 -4.86
C LEU A 158 -12.33 5.34 -3.67
N PHE A 159 -11.52 4.27 -3.77
CA PHE A 159 -10.62 3.84 -2.70
C PHE A 159 -9.45 4.81 -2.50
N MET A 160 -8.89 5.33 -3.59
CA MET A 160 -7.80 6.30 -3.50
C MET A 160 -8.28 7.67 -3.00
N THR A 161 -9.54 8.02 -3.24
CA THR A 161 -10.17 9.19 -2.59
C THR A 161 -10.30 8.98 -1.09
N SER A 162 -10.75 7.81 -0.66
CA SER A 162 -10.82 7.47 0.76
C SER A 162 -9.43 7.49 1.43
N TRP A 163 -8.42 6.94 0.76
CA TRP A 163 -7.01 7.03 1.19
C TRP A 163 -6.56 8.48 1.35
N ALA A 164 -6.79 9.33 0.34
CA ALA A 164 -6.40 10.75 0.35
C ALA A 164 -7.08 11.53 1.49
N CYS A 165 -8.35 11.26 1.75
CA CYS A 165 -9.06 11.81 2.92
C CYS A 165 -8.41 11.35 4.24
N GLY A 166 -7.99 10.09 4.31
CA GLY A 166 -7.23 9.57 5.43
C GLY A 166 -5.89 10.28 5.60
N GLU A 167 -5.11 10.43 4.53
CA GLU A 167 -3.84 11.18 4.56
C GLU A 167 -4.03 12.61 5.02
N LEU A 168 -5.00 13.33 4.46
CA LEU A 168 -5.32 14.70 4.87
C LEU A 168 -5.58 14.78 6.38
N MET A 169 -6.43 13.88 6.89
CA MET A 169 -6.72 13.80 8.32
C MET A 169 -5.47 13.45 9.14
N GLY A 170 -4.64 12.54 8.66
CA GLY A 170 -3.40 12.12 9.32
C GLY A 170 -2.37 13.25 9.41
N TYR A 171 -2.20 14.06 8.35
CA TYR A 171 -1.33 15.22 8.36
C TYR A 171 -1.79 16.32 9.31
N LEU A 172 -3.11 16.57 9.38
CA LEU A 172 -3.68 17.61 10.22
C LEU A 172 -3.81 17.19 11.70
N CYS A 173 -4.32 15.98 11.94
CA CYS A 173 -4.76 15.53 13.27
C CYS A 173 -3.94 14.35 13.83
N GLY A 174 -2.96 13.84 13.07
CA GLY A 174 -2.19 12.65 13.45
C GLY A 174 -2.93 11.33 13.22
N GLU A 175 -2.27 10.23 13.53
CA GLU A 175 -2.76 8.86 13.25
C GLU A 175 -4.00 8.47 14.07
N GLY A 176 -4.16 9.02 15.28
CA GLY A 176 -5.23 8.65 16.20
C GLY A 176 -5.24 7.14 16.49
N GLU A 177 -6.43 6.54 16.56
CA GLU A 177 -6.62 5.09 16.76
C GLU A 177 -6.69 4.28 15.47
N SER A 178 -6.18 4.81 14.35
CA SER A 178 -6.36 4.18 13.04
C SER A 178 -5.81 2.76 12.98
N VAL A 179 -4.70 2.47 13.67
CA VAL A 179 -4.10 1.12 13.75
C VAL A 179 -5.10 0.07 14.27
N ARG A 180 -5.93 0.43 15.26
CA ARG A 180 -6.90 -0.49 15.85
C ARG A 180 -8.15 -0.71 15.00
N ARG A 181 -8.42 0.16 14.02
CA ARG A 181 -9.67 0.16 13.22
C ARG A 181 -9.56 -0.50 11.86
N TRP A 182 -8.38 -0.90 11.45
CA TRP A 182 -8.19 -1.56 10.15
C TRP A 182 -7.79 -3.03 10.26
N ALA A 183 -7.47 -3.51 11.47
CA ALA A 183 -7.16 -4.90 11.76
C ALA A 183 -8.36 -5.84 11.65
#